data_25cd0290f4517e7962f914b1aad4ea0b
#
_entry.id   25cd0290f4517e7962f914b1aad4ea0b
#
_cell.length_a   1.000
_cell.length_b   1.000
_cell.length_c   1.000
_cell.angle_alpha   90.00
_cell.angle_beta   90.00
_cell.angle_gamma   90.00
#
_symmetry.space_group_name_H-M   'P 1'
#
loop_
_entity.id
_entity.type
_entity.pdbx_description
1 polymer ?
#
loop_
_entity_poly.entity_id
_entity_poly.type
_entity_poly.pdbx_seq_one_letter_code
_entity_poly.pdbx_strand_id
1 'polypeptide(L)'
;MGIGKEQGAAPIFEGEILLCEDNEINQHFIMNQLTRLGLSVVIAGNGREGVDVVQGRINSGAKPFDLILMDIQMPVMDGLEAAVAITQLGVKTPIVALTSNVTPEDQAVYLKNCMPRALCKPFAVEELWECLGEYFTPVGKEEANRNNRQEEDEKQRIKLLSSFVRRNQTTDQDICKALEDGDVKLAHRLAHTLRGLAGLMAEKELMEAARVVEHALAGGDAGALGAEALKTMEYELKAVLEKLKPYLEDPKPAVSVSDWDREAARMLFNELEPLLMGDSAASQKYVDALRGIPETGALITQMEDYEFEAALAALTALKKKLEL
;
A
#
# COMPACT_ATOMS: atom_id res chain seq x y z
N MET A 1 36.09 12.41 -0.11
CA MET A 1 36.09 11.52 1.04
C MET A 1 34.65 11.51 1.56
N GLY A 2 33.83 10.54 1.11
CA GLY A 2 32.45 10.37 1.54
C GLY A 2 32.45 9.59 2.84
N ILE A 3 32.02 10.23 3.91
CA ILE A 3 31.75 9.58 5.18
C ILE A 3 30.47 8.76 4.98
N GLY A 4 30.60 7.44 4.87
CA GLY A 4 29.46 6.54 4.91
C GLY A 4 28.77 6.75 6.27
N LYS A 5 27.53 7.24 6.26
CA LYS A 5 26.66 7.19 7.42
C LYS A 5 26.50 5.72 7.80
N GLU A 6 27.01 5.31 8.95
CA GLU A 6 26.67 4.03 9.56
C GLU A 6 25.14 3.98 9.64
N GLN A 7 24.52 3.05 8.94
CA GLN A 7 23.09 2.79 9.09
C GLN A 7 22.89 2.29 10.52
N GLY A 8 22.35 3.15 11.38
CA GLY A 8 21.99 2.82 12.74
C GLY A 8 20.95 1.71 12.76
N ALA A 9 20.92 0.91 13.83
CA ALA A 9 19.87 -0.09 14.03
C ALA A 9 18.49 0.60 14.04
N ALA A 10 17.48 -0.01 13.37
CA ALA A 10 16.15 0.53 13.29
C ALA A 10 15.54 0.71 14.70
N PRO A 11 14.84 1.83 14.97
CA PRO A 11 14.12 1.99 16.23
C PRO A 11 12.95 1.00 16.29
N ILE A 12 12.59 0.56 17.50
CA ILE A 12 11.37 -0.21 17.75
C ILE A 12 10.42 0.68 18.54
N PHE A 13 9.18 0.74 18.11
CA PHE A 13 8.10 1.50 18.72
C PHE A 13 6.98 0.58 19.20
N GLU A 14 6.11 1.07 20.06
CA GLU A 14 4.85 0.44 20.43
C GLU A 14 3.71 1.40 20.16
N GLY A 15 2.65 0.93 19.51
CA GLY A 15 1.46 1.72 19.22
C GLY A 15 0.68 1.19 18.04
N GLU A 16 -0.41 1.89 17.72
CA GLU A 16 -1.32 1.51 16.65
C GLU A 16 -1.58 2.70 15.72
N ILE A 17 -1.40 2.47 14.42
CA ILE A 17 -1.53 3.48 13.37
C ILE A 17 -2.72 3.14 12.48
N LEU A 18 -3.49 4.17 12.10
CA LEU A 18 -4.41 4.11 10.98
C LEU A 18 -3.67 4.60 9.73
N LEU A 19 -3.60 3.78 8.69
CA LEU A 19 -3.07 4.11 7.38
C LEU A 19 -4.23 4.27 6.40
N CYS A 20 -4.44 5.49 5.89
CA CYS A 20 -5.38 5.78 4.81
C CYS A 20 -4.59 5.94 3.50
N GLU A 21 -4.74 5.01 2.60
CA GLU A 21 -4.03 4.94 1.31
C GLU A 21 -4.88 4.11 0.35
N ASP A 22 -5.11 4.56 -0.88
CA ASP A 22 -5.98 3.87 -1.83
C ASP A 22 -5.23 2.83 -2.68
N ASN A 23 -3.91 2.93 -2.77
CA ASN A 23 -3.11 2.01 -3.54
C ASN A 23 -2.58 0.87 -2.66
N GLU A 24 -3.02 -0.35 -2.94
CA GLU A 24 -2.65 -1.53 -2.17
C GLU A 24 -1.14 -1.80 -2.14
N ILE A 25 -0.39 -1.51 -3.21
CA ILE A 25 1.07 -1.66 -3.23
C ILE A 25 1.72 -0.71 -2.23
N ASN A 26 1.24 0.55 -2.20
CA ASN A 26 1.70 1.53 -1.21
C ASN A 26 1.29 1.13 0.21
N GLN A 27 0.03 0.66 0.40
CA GLN A 27 -0.44 0.13 1.69
C GLN A 27 0.53 -0.93 2.22
N HIS A 28 0.86 -1.91 1.38
CA HIS A 28 1.76 -3.01 1.75
C HIS A 28 3.15 -2.55 2.09
N PHE A 29 3.70 -1.67 1.25
CA PHE A 29 5.03 -1.13 1.49
C PHE A 29 5.08 -0.42 2.85
N ILE A 30 4.15 0.51 3.10
CA ILE A 30 4.12 1.31 4.32
C ILE A 30 3.82 0.42 5.54
N MET A 31 2.82 -0.46 5.44
CA MET A 31 2.45 -1.40 6.51
C MET A 31 3.63 -2.28 6.91
N ASN A 32 4.36 -2.83 5.94
CA ASN A 32 5.54 -3.67 6.22
C ASN A 32 6.61 -2.87 6.96
N GLN A 33 6.88 -1.63 6.55
CA GLN A 33 7.84 -0.78 7.26
C GLN A 33 7.40 -0.51 8.69
N LEU A 34 6.13 -0.17 8.92
CA LEU A 34 5.57 0.11 10.24
C LEU A 34 5.58 -1.12 11.15
N THR A 35 5.17 -2.28 10.63
CA THR A 35 5.15 -3.54 11.38
C THR A 35 6.55 -3.99 11.79
N ARG A 36 7.56 -3.80 10.94
CA ARG A 36 8.97 -4.05 11.27
C ARG A 36 9.48 -3.17 12.38
N LEU A 37 8.92 -1.99 12.53
CA LEU A 37 9.22 -1.07 13.62
C LEU A 37 8.39 -1.37 14.90
N GLY A 38 7.62 -2.47 14.93
CA GLY A 38 6.84 -2.91 16.09
C GLY A 38 5.43 -2.30 16.20
N LEU A 39 4.99 -1.52 15.20
CA LEU A 39 3.69 -0.86 15.20
C LEU A 39 2.60 -1.76 14.62
N SER A 40 1.41 -1.70 15.20
CA SER A 40 0.21 -2.30 14.63
C SER A 40 -0.43 -1.34 13.63
N VAL A 41 -0.96 -1.85 12.53
CA VAL A 41 -1.52 -1.04 11.44
C VAL A 41 -2.94 -1.49 11.11
N VAL A 42 -3.87 -0.53 11.08
CA VAL A 42 -5.20 -0.69 10.50
C VAL A 42 -5.20 0.08 9.18
N ILE A 43 -5.73 -0.52 8.12
CA ILE A 43 -5.75 0.08 6.78
C ILE A 43 -7.17 0.56 6.45
N ALA A 44 -7.26 1.70 5.79
CA ALA A 44 -8.46 2.21 5.15
C ALA A 44 -8.13 2.57 3.70
N GLY A 45 -8.92 2.07 2.73
CA GLY A 45 -8.69 2.23 1.30
C GLY A 45 -9.07 3.60 0.73
N ASN A 46 -9.63 4.49 1.54
CA ASN A 46 -9.96 5.88 1.17
C ASN A 46 -10.27 6.71 2.43
N GLY A 47 -10.44 8.02 2.24
CA GLY A 47 -10.71 8.94 3.35
C GLY A 47 -12.01 8.66 4.08
N ARG A 48 -13.08 8.21 3.38
CA ARG A 48 -14.38 7.87 3.99
C ARG A 48 -14.22 6.69 4.94
N GLU A 49 -13.60 5.62 4.52
CA GLU A 49 -13.30 4.46 5.36
C GLU A 49 -12.47 4.85 6.59
N GLY A 50 -11.47 5.74 6.40
CA GLY A 50 -10.69 6.27 7.52
C GLY A 50 -11.54 6.98 8.57
N VAL A 51 -12.47 7.83 8.15
CA VAL A 51 -13.45 8.49 9.04
C VAL A 51 -14.32 7.46 9.75
N ASP A 52 -14.86 6.49 9.02
CA ASP A 52 -15.75 5.46 9.54
C ASP A 52 -15.07 4.56 10.57
N VAL A 53 -13.81 4.20 10.34
CA VAL A 53 -12.96 3.44 11.29
C VAL A 53 -12.75 4.24 12.58
N VAL A 54 -12.43 5.53 12.49
CA VAL A 54 -12.26 6.38 13.67
C VAL A 54 -13.58 6.53 14.42
N GLN A 55 -14.69 6.77 13.72
CA GLN A 55 -16.01 6.86 14.33
C GLN A 55 -16.42 5.55 15.02
N GLY A 56 -16.12 4.40 14.41
CA GLY A 56 -16.38 3.07 14.98
C GLY A 56 -15.64 2.87 16.30
N ARG A 57 -14.38 3.33 16.41
CA ARG A 57 -13.61 3.30 17.65
C ARG A 57 -14.21 4.16 18.75
N ILE A 58 -14.65 5.36 18.41
CA ILE A 58 -15.34 6.25 19.36
C ILE A 58 -16.60 5.57 19.89
N ASN A 59 -17.42 5.03 18.98
CA ASN A 59 -18.69 4.40 19.33
C ASN A 59 -18.52 3.15 20.21
N SER A 60 -17.45 2.39 20.03
CA SER A 60 -17.12 1.20 20.83
C SER A 60 -16.37 1.51 22.12
N GLY A 61 -15.95 2.76 22.34
CA GLY A 61 -15.10 3.13 23.48
C GLY A 61 -13.68 2.55 23.41
N ALA A 62 -13.23 2.11 22.24
CA ALA A 62 -11.86 1.62 22.05
C ALA A 62 -10.83 2.77 22.14
N LYS A 63 -9.58 2.40 22.43
CA LYS A 63 -8.47 3.38 22.46
C LYS A 63 -8.35 4.07 21.10
N PRO A 64 -8.22 5.41 21.03
CA PRO A 64 -7.89 6.10 19.79
C PRO A 64 -6.57 5.58 19.19
N PHE A 65 -6.39 5.71 17.88
CA PHE A 65 -5.09 5.50 17.24
C PHE A 65 -4.04 6.45 17.82
N ASP A 66 -2.80 6.01 17.84
CA ASP A 66 -1.69 6.83 18.31
C ASP A 66 -1.22 7.81 17.21
N LEU A 67 -1.41 7.45 15.94
CA LEU A 67 -1.10 8.27 14.76
C LEU A 67 -2.01 7.88 13.60
N ILE A 68 -2.30 8.82 12.69
CA ILE A 68 -2.95 8.57 11.40
C ILE A 68 -1.96 9.01 10.30
N LEU A 69 -1.66 8.10 9.37
CA LEU A 69 -0.98 8.41 8.12
C LEU A 69 -2.04 8.53 7.04
N MET A 70 -2.12 9.69 6.39
CA MET A 70 -3.22 10.05 5.49
C MET A 70 -2.70 10.43 4.11
N ASP A 71 -2.96 9.60 3.11
CA ASP A 71 -2.75 10.01 1.72
C ASP A 71 -3.66 11.18 1.37
N ILE A 72 -3.13 12.14 0.64
CA ILE A 72 -3.90 13.32 0.21
C ILE A 72 -4.80 12.97 -0.97
N GLN A 73 -4.31 12.17 -1.92
CA GLN A 73 -5.04 11.90 -3.17
C GLN A 73 -5.70 10.52 -3.15
N MET A 74 -6.92 10.45 -2.67
CA MET A 74 -7.72 9.22 -2.62
C MET A 74 -9.09 9.41 -3.30
N PRO A 75 -9.71 8.32 -3.81
CA PRO A 75 -11.08 8.34 -4.33
C PRO A 75 -12.09 8.49 -3.20
N VAL A 76 -13.35 8.76 -3.56
CA VAL A 76 -14.51 8.85 -2.67
C VAL A 76 -14.43 10.06 -1.73
N MET A 77 -13.37 10.16 -0.93
CA MET A 77 -13.07 11.28 -0.03
C MET A 77 -11.55 11.45 0.00
N ASP A 78 -11.08 12.64 -0.31
CA ASP A 78 -9.65 12.96 -0.26
C ASP A 78 -9.14 13.11 1.20
N GLY A 79 -7.81 13.13 1.35
CA GLY A 79 -7.20 13.18 2.68
C GLY A 79 -7.40 14.50 3.39
N LEU A 80 -7.59 15.62 2.68
CA LEU A 80 -7.87 16.92 3.30
C LEU A 80 -9.27 16.92 3.93
N GLU A 81 -10.27 16.45 3.17
CA GLU A 81 -11.64 16.30 3.65
C GLU A 81 -11.72 15.33 4.84
N ALA A 82 -11.01 14.19 4.72
CA ALA A 82 -10.99 13.17 5.77
C ALA A 82 -10.35 13.69 7.07
N ALA A 83 -9.21 14.40 6.99
CA ALA A 83 -8.55 14.96 8.16
C ALA A 83 -9.43 15.98 8.89
N VAL A 84 -10.14 16.84 8.16
CA VAL A 84 -11.12 17.77 8.74
C VAL A 84 -12.25 17.01 9.42
N ALA A 85 -12.84 16.02 8.75
CA ALA A 85 -13.93 15.21 9.28
C ALA A 85 -13.51 14.47 10.56
N ILE A 86 -12.34 13.82 10.57
CA ILE A 86 -11.79 13.13 11.75
C ILE A 86 -11.59 14.11 12.92
N THR A 87 -11.05 15.28 12.65
CA THR A 87 -10.84 16.30 13.69
C THR A 87 -12.17 16.78 14.28
N GLN A 88 -13.21 16.92 13.46
CA GLN A 88 -14.58 17.28 13.91
C GLN A 88 -15.22 16.22 14.80
N LEU A 89 -14.77 14.96 14.76
CA LEU A 89 -15.20 13.91 15.70
C LEU A 89 -14.63 14.13 17.12
N GLY A 90 -13.76 15.13 17.33
CA GLY A 90 -13.19 15.48 18.63
C GLY A 90 -12.01 14.62 19.08
N VAL A 91 -11.47 13.77 18.21
CA VAL A 91 -10.23 13.03 18.50
C VAL A 91 -9.01 13.94 18.40
N LYS A 92 -8.00 13.63 19.21
CA LYS A 92 -6.73 14.38 19.26
C LYS A 92 -5.57 13.60 18.61
N THR A 93 -5.87 12.51 17.93
CA THR A 93 -4.86 11.73 17.23
C THR A 93 -4.17 12.60 16.19
N PRO A 94 -2.84 12.71 16.20
CA PRO A 94 -2.12 13.46 15.18
C PRO A 94 -2.30 12.81 13.80
N ILE A 95 -2.36 13.66 12.76
CA ILE A 95 -2.51 13.23 11.37
C ILE A 95 -1.29 13.74 10.60
N VAL A 96 -0.57 12.83 9.94
CA VAL A 96 0.55 13.11 9.05
C VAL A 96 0.10 12.89 7.61
N ALA A 97 0.27 13.90 6.77
CA ALA A 97 -0.03 13.81 5.36
C ALA A 97 1.02 12.96 4.63
N LEU A 98 0.57 12.04 3.78
CA LEU A 98 1.39 11.39 2.77
C LEU A 98 1.10 12.07 1.44
N THR A 99 2.11 12.64 0.79
CA THR A 99 1.89 13.47 -0.40
C THR A 99 3.01 13.29 -1.40
N SER A 100 2.72 13.49 -2.66
CA SER A 100 3.71 13.47 -3.73
C SER A 100 4.46 14.80 -3.90
N ASN A 101 4.03 15.85 -3.21
CA ASN A 101 4.65 17.17 -3.28
C ASN A 101 4.57 17.88 -1.92
N VAL A 102 5.63 18.63 -1.56
CA VAL A 102 5.70 19.42 -0.32
C VAL A 102 6.27 20.80 -0.68
N THR A 103 5.42 21.64 -1.27
CA THR A 103 5.77 23.08 -1.42
C THR A 103 5.40 23.85 -0.14
N PRO A 104 5.92 25.07 0.07
CA PRO A 104 5.48 25.91 1.18
C PRO A 104 3.97 26.19 1.16
N GLU A 105 3.39 26.32 -0.03
CA GLU A 105 1.95 26.51 -0.24
C GLU A 105 1.17 25.26 0.18
N ASP A 106 1.63 24.05 -0.20
CA ASP A 106 1.03 22.79 0.20
C ASP A 106 1.09 22.60 1.72
N GLN A 107 2.23 22.90 2.34
CA GLN A 107 2.37 22.84 3.80
C GLN A 107 1.35 23.75 4.52
N ALA A 108 1.11 24.95 3.99
CA ALA A 108 0.10 25.87 4.55
C ALA A 108 -1.32 25.26 4.42
N VAL A 109 -1.62 24.56 3.33
CA VAL A 109 -2.88 23.86 3.13
C VAL A 109 -3.01 22.70 4.12
N TYR A 110 -1.98 21.87 4.29
CA TYR A 110 -2.00 20.74 5.24
C TYR A 110 -2.17 21.21 6.68
N LEU A 111 -1.42 22.23 7.08
CA LEU A 111 -1.55 22.81 8.43
C LEU A 111 -2.96 23.35 8.70
N LYS A 112 -3.57 24.04 7.73
CA LYS A 112 -4.95 24.56 7.82
C LYS A 112 -5.96 23.41 7.97
N ASN A 113 -5.68 22.23 7.40
CA ASN A 113 -6.52 21.05 7.47
C ASN A 113 -6.07 20.05 8.56
N CYS A 114 -5.46 20.54 9.65
CA CYS A 114 -5.11 19.77 10.83
C CYS A 114 -4.01 18.70 10.63
N MET A 115 -3.19 18.86 9.60
CA MET A 115 -2.03 18.01 9.33
C MET A 115 -0.73 18.82 9.43
N PRO A 116 -0.12 18.92 10.63
CA PRO A 116 1.06 19.76 10.84
C PRO A 116 2.35 19.19 10.24
N ARG A 117 2.35 17.93 9.85
CA ARG A 117 3.50 17.20 9.27
C ARG A 117 3.10 16.55 7.96
N ALA A 118 4.03 16.52 7.01
CA ALA A 118 3.88 15.80 5.75
C ALA A 118 5.14 14.98 5.45
N LEU A 119 4.94 13.80 4.85
CA LEU A 119 5.98 12.95 4.26
C LEU A 119 5.79 12.97 2.74
N CYS A 120 6.87 13.27 2.00
CA CYS A 120 6.84 13.33 0.55
C CYS A 120 7.10 11.95 -0.06
N LYS A 121 6.12 11.41 -0.77
CA LYS A 121 6.27 10.15 -1.53
C LYS A 121 7.06 10.36 -2.84
N PRO A 122 8.03 9.50 -3.16
CA PRO A 122 8.54 8.40 -2.34
C PRO A 122 9.48 8.89 -1.25
N PHE A 123 9.29 8.41 -0.01
CA PHE A 123 10.15 8.73 1.13
C PHE A 123 11.12 7.60 1.44
N ALA A 124 12.29 7.97 1.94
CA ALA A 124 13.25 7.02 2.47
C ALA A 124 12.77 6.44 3.80
N VAL A 125 13.22 5.23 4.12
CA VAL A 125 12.84 4.56 5.38
C VAL A 125 13.29 5.39 6.59
N GLU A 126 14.41 6.06 6.49
CA GLU A 126 14.94 6.95 7.52
C GLU A 126 14.04 8.16 7.76
N GLU A 127 13.43 8.73 6.72
CA GLU A 127 12.47 9.84 6.84
C GLU A 127 11.21 9.41 7.58
N LEU A 128 10.75 8.16 7.34
CA LEU A 128 9.66 7.57 8.10
C LEU A 128 10.03 7.40 9.57
N TRP A 129 11.25 6.91 9.88
CA TRP A 129 11.72 6.76 11.26
C TRP A 129 11.79 8.11 12.00
N GLU A 130 12.33 9.13 11.35
CA GLU A 130 12.40 10.48 11.91
C GLU A 130 11.00 11.02 12.20
N CYS A 131 10.06 10.86 11.27
CA CYS A 131 8.67 11.26 11.45
C CYS A 131 8.01 10.52 12.63
N LEU A 132 8.15 9.20 12.68
CA LEU A 132 7.58 8.39 13.77
C LEU A 132 8.18 8.77 15.14
N GLY A 133 9.47 9.10 15.18
CA GLY A 133 10.16 9.56 16.40
C GLY A 133 9.62 10.87 16.99
N GLU A 134 8.86 11.65 16.22
CA GLU A 134 8.15 12.84 16.73
C GLU A 134 6.90 12.47 17.57
N TYR A 135 6.32 11.29 17.31
CA TYR A 135 5.05 10.85 17.92
C TYR A 135 5.20 9.67 18.87
N PHE A 136 6.23 8.85 18.68
CA PHE A 136 6.48 7.64 19.46
C PHE A 136 7.85 7.72 20.16
N THR A 137 7.90 7.22 21.40
CA THR A 137 9.18 7.02 22.09
C THR A 137 9.70 5.63 21.72
N PRO A 138 10.94 5.49 21.22
CA PRO A 138 11.52 4.19 20.96
C PRO A 138 11.61 3.35 22.24
N VAL A 139 11.09 2.12 22.20
CA VAL A 139 11.14 1.16 23.32
C VAL A 139 12.36 0.22 23.21
N GLY A 140 13.03 0.25 22.09
CA GLY A 140 14.22 -0.57 21.81
C GLY A 140 14.88 -0.23 20.48
N LYS A 141 15.89 -1.02 20.16
CA LYS A 141 16.51 -1.06 18.83
C LYS A 141 16.48 -2.50 18.37
N GLU A 142 16.17 -2.72 17.11
CA GLU A 142 16.19 -4.04 16.53
C GLU A 142 17.63 -4.58 16.55
N GLU A 143 17.87 -5.71 17.21
CA GLU A 143 19.16 -6.41 17.12
C GLU A 143 19.34 -6.94 15.70
N ALA A 144 20.38 -6.46 15.02
CA ALA A 144 20.60 -6.72 13.61
C ALA A 144 21.01 -8.19 13.38
N ASN A 145 20.06 -9.06 13.11
CA ASN A 145 20.33 -10.32 12.40
C ASN A 145 20.38 -10.01 10.89
N ARG A 146 21.54 -9.50 10.42
CA ARG A 146 21.74 -8.95 9.07
C ARG A 146 21.42 -9.95 7.94
N ASN A 147 21.63 -11.24 8.17
CA ASN A 147 21.44 -12.25 7.13
C ASN A 147 19.96 -12.55 6.86
N ASN A 148 19.13 -12.67 7.90
CA ASN A 148 17.69 -12.88 7.71
C ASN A 148 17.00 -11.65 7.11
N ARG A 149 17.48 -10.44 7.43
CA ARG A 149 16.94 -9.19 6.87
C ARG A 149 17.12 -9.09 5.36
N GLN A 150 18.31 -9.37 4.86
CA GLN A 150 18.60 -9.28 3.42
C GLN A 150 17.71 -10.24 2.60
N GLU A 151 17.45 -11.43 3.12
CA GLU A 151 16.55 -12.39 2.47
C GLU A 151 15.09 -11.95 2.51
N GLU A 152 14.63 -11.37 3.63
CA GLU A 152 13.27 -10.84 3.76
C GLU A 152 13.07 -9.57 2.91
N ASP A 153 14.03 -8.67 2.89
CA ASP A 153 14.03 -7.46 2.06
C ASP A 153 13.96 -7.82 0.57
N GLU A 154 14.75 -8.81 0.14
CA GLU A 154 14.71 -9.25 -1.26
C GLU A 154 13.40 -9.97 -1.61
N LYS A 155 12.83 -10.77 -0.73
CA LYS A 155 11.50 -11.38 -0.93
C LYS A 155 10.42 -10.32 -1.04
N GLN A 156 10.43 -9.30 -0.18
CA GLN A 156 9.48 -8.18 -0.23
C GLN A 156 9.66 -7.36 -1.51
N ARG A 157 10.91 -7.12 -1.92
CA ARG A 157 11.20 -6.44 -3.17
C ARG A 157 10.65 -7.20 -4.38
N ILE A 158 10.87 -8.51 -4.44
CA ILE A 158 10.32 -9.37 -5.52
C ILE A 158 8.79 -9.31 -5.54
N LYS A 159 8.12 -9.37 -4.39
CA LYS A 159 6.67 -9.22 -4.29
C LYS A 159 6.20 -7.86 -4.82
N LEU A 160 6.86 -6.78 -4.42
CA LEU A 160 6.55 -5.42 -4.91
C LEU A 160 6.65 -5.34 -6.43
N LEU A 161 7.76 -5.85 -7.00
CA LEU A 161 8.01 -5.85 -8.44
C LEU A 161 6.98 -6.69 -9.20
N SER A 162 6.64 -7.87 -8.70
CA SER A 162 5.65 -8.75 -9.34
C SER A 162 4.24 -8.14 -9.30
N SER A 163 3.84 -7.55 -8.17
CA SER A 163 2.55 -6.84 -8.04
C SER A 163 2.48 -5.64 -8.96
N PHE A 164 3.56 -4.86 -9.08
CA PHE A 164 3.63 -3.76 -10.03
C PHE A 164 3.36 -4.23 -11.47
N VAL A 165 4.05 -5.28 -11.92
CA VAL A 165 3.88 -5.79 -13.29
C VAL A 165 2.45 -6.27 -13.53
N ARG A 166 1.85 -7.00 -12.59
CA ARG A 166 0.47 -7.51 -12.74
C ARG A 166 -0.56 -6.38 -12.87
N ARG A 167 -0.43 -5.33 -12.06
CA ARG A 167 -1.46 -4.28 -11.94
C ARG A 167 -1.31 -3.15 -12.96
N ASN A 168 -0.11 -2.95 -13.52
CA ASN A 168 0.13 -1.80 -14.40
C ASN A 168 0.21 -2.17 -15.89
N GLN A 169 -0.25 -3.36 -16.29
CA GLN A 169 -0.23 -3.80 -17.68
C GLN A 169 -1.09 -2.94 -18.62
N THR A 170 -2.12 -2.30 -18.10
CA THR A 170 -3.08 -1.48 -18.85
C THR A 170 -3.16 -0.03 -18.38
N THR A 171 -2.33 0.39 -17.43
CA THR A 171 -2.44 1.73 -16.83
C THR A 171 -2.32 2.87 -17.85
N ASP A 172 -1.50 2.71 -18.90
CA ASP A 172 -1.42 3.65 -20.02
C ASP A 172 -2.75 3.75 -20.77
N GLN A 173 -3.41 2.63 -21.03
CA GLN A 173 -4.72 2.56 -21.71
C GLN A 173 -5.83 3.11 -20.82
N ASP A 174 -5.78 2.82 -19.52
CA ASP A 174 -6.77 3.29 -18.55
C ASP A 174 -6.72 4.82 -18.40
N ILE A 175 -5.50 5.41 -18.41
CA ILE A 175 -5.33 6.87 -18.44
C ILE A 175 -5.89 7.46 -19.73
N CYS A 176 -5.57 6.89 -20.90
CA CYS A 176 -6.09 7.36 -22.18
C CYS A 176 -7.62 7.28 -22.21
N LYS A 177 -8.20 6.16 -21.76
CA LYS A 177 -9.65 5.98 -21.71
C LYS A 177 -10.33 6.99 -20.77
N ALA A 178 -9.77 7.21 -19.59
CA ALA A 178 -10.30 8.21 -18.66
C ALA A 178 -10.33 9.63 -19.28
N LEU A 179 -9.31 9.97 -20.07
CA LEU A 179 -9.26 11.24 -20.82
C LEU A 179 -10.30 11.30 -21.95
N GLU A 180 -10.51 10.20 -22.68
CA GLU A 180 -11.54 10.10 -23.73
C GLU A 180 -12.96 10.23 -23.15
N ASP A 181 -13.19 9.65 -21.96
CA ASP A 181 -14.44 9.72 -21.22
C ASP A 181 -14.66 11.08 -20.52
N GLY A 182 -13.64 11.98 -20.56
CA GLY A 182 -13.68 13.30 -19.92
C GLY A 182 -13.43 13.26 -18.40
N ASP A 183 -13.07 12.12 -17.84
CA ASP A 183 -12.73 11.96 -16.41
C ASP A 183 -11.25 12.32 -16.16
N VAL A 184 -10.95 13.62 -16.23
CA VAL A 184 -9.60 14.15 -15.99
C VAL A 184 -9.13 13.84 -14.58
N LYS A 185 -10.04 13.76 -13.60
CA LYS A 185 -9.68 13.43 -12.20
C LYS A 185 -9.17 12.01 -12.07
N LEU A 186 -9.82 11.06 -12.73
CA LEU A 186 -9.36 9.68 -12.76
C LEU A 186 -8.00 9.57 -13.44
N ALA A 187 -7.84 10.20 -14.62
CA ALA A 187 -6.57 10.20 -15.34
C ALA A 187 -5.42 10.78 -14.50
N HIS A 188 -5.65 11.90 -13.81
CA HIS A 188 -4.70 12.52 -12.89
C HIS A 188 -4.31 11.56 -11.76
N ARG A 189 -5.29 10.91 -11.11
CA ARG A 189 -5.05 9.96 -10.02
C ARG A 189 -4.24 8.75 -10.49
N LEU A 190 -4.55 8.17 -11.66
CA LEU A 190 -3.79 7.06 -12.21
C LEU A 190 -2.34 7.43 -12.49
N ALA A 191 -2.09 8.62 -13.04
CA ALA A 191 -0.74 9.12 -13.27
C ALA A 191 0.01 9.38 -11.95
N HIS A 192 -0.67 9.91 -10.93
CA HIS A 192 -0.15 10.09 -9.58
C HIS A 192 0.28 8.77 -8.96
N THR A 193 -0.59 7.77 -9.00
CA THR A 193 -0.32 6.41 -8.49
C THR A 193 0.89 5.79 -9.20
N LEU A 194 0.93 5.85 -10.53
CA LEU A 194 2.05 5.33 -11.32
C LEU A 194 3.37 6.00 -10.96
N ARG A 195 3.38 7.33 -10.77
CA ARG A 195 4.55 8.07 -10.31
C ARG A 195 5.05 7.59 -8.96
N GLY A 196 4.14 7.43 -7.98
CA GLY A 196 4.47 6.94 -6.64
C GLY A 196 5.11 5.56 -6.68
N LEU A 197 4.52 4.63 -7.43
CA LEU A 197 5.03 3.27 -7.61
C LEU A 197 6.39 3.23 -8.31
N ALA A 198 6.57 4.02 -9.38
CA ALA A 198 7.85 4.13 -10.08
C ALA A 198 8.95 4.66 -9.14
N GLY A 199 8.60 5.61 -8.26
CA GLY A 199 9.50 6.13 -7.24
C GLY A 199 9.93 5.06 -6.21
N LEU A 200 9.00 4.25 -5.72
CA LEU A 200 9.30 3.13 -4.79
C LEU A 200 10.25 2.09 -5.41
N MET A 201 10.16 1.90 -6.73
CA MET A 201 11.03 0.96 -7.46
C MET A 201 12.33 1.60 -7.95
N ALA A 202 12.54 2.88 -7.70
CA ALA A 202 13.66 3.68 -8.20
C ALA A 202 13.75 3.74 -9.76
N GLU A 203 12.62 3.61 -10.46
CA GLU A 203 12.49 3.75 -11.92
C GLU A 203 12.29 5.23 -12.28
N LYS A 204 13.40 5.96 -12.37
CA LYS A 204 13.42 7.43 -12.46
C LYS A 204 12.78 7.97 -13.73
N GLU A 205 13.03 7.33 -14.85
CA GLU A 205 12.52 7.74 -16.16
C GLU A 205 11.00 7.63 -16.20
N LEU A 206 10.44 6.50 -15.72
CA LEU A 206 9.00 6.32 -15.59
C LEU A 206 8.39 7.30 -14.58
N MET A 207 9.04 7.48 -13.43
CA MET A 207 8.59 8.44 -12.41
C MET A 207 8.46 9.86 -12.98
N GLU A 208 9.47 10.30 -13.74
CA GLU A 208 9.46 11.64 -14.35
C GLU A 208 8.41 11.75 -15.45
N ALA A 209 8.27 10.74 -16.29
CA ALA A 209 7.25 10.71 -17.34
C ALA A 209 5.82 10.77 -16.75
N ALA A 210 5.55 9.99 -15.70
CA ALA A 210 4.28 10.03 -14.99
C ALA A 210 4.04 11.38 -14.29
N ARG A 211 5.10 12.00 -13.72
CA ARG A 211 5.03 13.33 -13.11
C ARG A 211 4.61 14.41 -14.11
N VAL A 212 5.11 14.34 -15.34
CA VAL A 212 4.75 15.31 -16.41
C VAL A 212 3.26 15.19 -16.73
N VAL A 213 2.74 13.98 -16.87
CA VAL A 213 1.31 13.73 -17.14
C VAL A 213 0.46 14.19 -15.96
N GLU A 214 0.81 13.80 -14.75
CA GLU A 214 0.12 14.22 -13.52
C GLU A 214 0.05 15.76 -13.41
N HIS A 215 1.17 16.44 -13.57
CA HIS A 215 1.24 17.89 -13.46
C HIS A 215 0.38 18.61 -14.52
N ALA A 216 0.37 18.11 -15.75
CA ALA A 216 -0.46 18.67 -16.82
C ALA A 216 -1.97 18.53 -16.52
N LEU A 217 -2.38 17.49 -15.78
CA LEU A 217 -3.77 17.21 -15.44
C LEU A 217 -4.22 17.86 -14.11
N ALA A 218 -3.30 18.39 -13.31
CA ALA A 218 -3.59 18.93 -11.96
C ALA A 218 -4.61 20.09 -11.98
N GLY A 219 -4.69 20.84 -13.09
CA GLY A 219 -5.66 21.92 -13.28
C GLY A 219 -7.07 21.47 -13.68
N GLY A 220 -7.30 20.16 -13.87
CA GLY A 220 -8.58 19.63 -14.35
C GLY A 220 -8.85 19.87 -15.84
N ASP A 221 -7.85 20.32 -16.60
CA ASP A 221 -7.93 20.58 -18.05
C ASP A 221 -6.99 19.63 -18.82
N ALA A 222 -7.59 18.72 -19.57
CA ALA A 222 -6.84 17.81 -20.44
C ALA A 222 -6.16 18.53 -21.62
N GLY A 223 -6.57 19.76 -21.96
CA GLY A 223 -5.98 20.55 -23.05
C GLY A 223 -4.52 20.96 -22.80
N ALA A 224 -4.09 20.96 -21.55
CA ALA A 224 -2.69 21.23 -21.18
C ALA A 224 -1.76 20.01 -21.43
N LEU A 225 -2.33 18.82 -21.60
CA LEU A 225 -1.58 17.59 -21.80
C LEU A 225 -1.18 17.41 -23.26
N GLY A 226 0.10 17.49 -23.55
CA GLY A 226 0.63 17.21 -24.87
C GLY A 226 0.61 15.70 -25.21
N ALA A 227 0.24 15.34 -26.43
CA ALA A 227 0.26 13.95 -26.90
C ALA A 227 1.63 13.26 -26.73
N GLU A 228 2.71 14.02 -26.73
CA GLU A 228 4.08 13.52 -26.52
C GLU A 228 4.30 13.02 -25.09
N ALA A 229 3.71 13.70 -24.08
CA ALA A 229 3.84 13.32 -22.68
C ALA A 229 3.23 11.92 -22.42
N LEU A 230 2.04 11.66 -22.96
CA LEU A 230 1.41 10.34 -22.87
C LEU A 230 2.24 9.25 -23.55
N LYS A 231 2.77 9.52 -24.74
CA LYS A 231 3.61 8.55 -25.47
C LYS A 231 4.91 8.25 -24.73
N THR A 232 5.52 9.27 -24.13
CA THR A 232 6.72 9.08 -23.32
C THR A 232 6.42 8.20 -22.10
N MET A 233 5.34 8.50 -21.39
CA MET A 233 4.91 7.69 -20.24
C MET A 233 4.59 6.24 -20.64
N GLU A 234 3.87 6.03 -21.74
CA GLU A 234 3.57 4.70 -22.30
C GLU A 234 4.86 3.93 -22.62
N TYR A 235 5.82 4.60 -23.27
CA TYR A 235 7.11 4.01 -23.63
C TYR A 235 7.89 3.56 -22.39
N GLU A 236 8.03 4.43 -21.40
CA GLU A 236 8.75 4.15 -20.16
C GLU A 236 8.06 3.06 -19.34
N LEU A 237 6.73 3.08 -19.27
CA LEU A 237 5.97 2.02 -18.58
C LEU A 237 6.21 0.66 -19.24
N LYS A 238 6.14 0.56 -20.56
CA LYS A 238 6.39 -0.68 -21.29
C LYS A 238 7.83 -1.17 -21.11
N ALA A 239 8.81 -0.26 -21.12
CA ALA A 239 10.20 -0.60 -20.87
C ALA A 239 10.41 -1.19 -19.47
N VAL A 240 9.77 -0.60 -18.44
CA VAL A 240 9.81 -1.10 -17.05
C VAL A 240 9.10 -2.45 -16.94
N LEU A 241 7.91 -2.61 -17.52
CA LEU A 241 7.17 -3.87 -17.50
C LEU A 241 7.98 -5.01 -18.13
N GLU A 242 8.65 -4.79 -19.29
CA GLU A 242 9.52 -5.78 -19.92
C GLU A 242 10.75 -6.12 -19.04
N LYS A 243 11.39 -5.11 -18.46
CA LYS A 243 12.52 -5.27 -17.53
C LYS A 243 12.15 -6.12 -16.32
N LEU A 244 10.92 -5.96 -15.82
CA LEU A 244 10.44 -6.62 -14.59
C LEU A 244 9.74 -7.95 -14.84
N LYS A 245 9.46 -8.33 -16.07
CA LYS A 245 8.89 -9.65 -16.42
C LYS A 245 9.53 -10.85 -15.72
N PRO A 246 10.85 -10.93 -15.55
CA PRO A 246 11.49 -12.06 -14.86
C PRO A 246 11.07 -12.22 -13.39
N TYR A 247 10.50 -11.18 -12.79
CA TYR A 247 9.98 -11.20 -11.40
C TYR A 247 8.52 -11.67 -11.31
N LEU A 248 7.84 -11.89 -12.46
CA LEU A 248 6.61 -12.64 -12.52
C LEU A 248 6.98 -14.12 -12.32
N GLU A 249 7.23 -14.53 -11.08
CA GLU A 249 7.26 -15.96 -10.81
C GLU A 249 5.85 -16.51 -11.05
N ASP A 250 5.72 -17.47 -11.96
CA ASP A 250 4.57 -18.36 -11.92
C ASP A 250 4.47 -18.95 -10.51
N PRO A 251 3.30 -18.95 -9.86
CA PRO A 251 3.16 -19.61 -8.58
C PRO A 251 3.71 -21.03 -8.76
N LYS A 252 4.77 -21.36 -8.02
CA LYS A 252 5.37 -22.71 -8.08
C LYS A 252 4.24 -23.71 -8.07
N PRO A 253 4.15 -24.66 -9.01
CA PRO A 253 3.06 -25.59 -9.05
C PRO A 253 2.92 -26.23 -7.67
N ALA A 254 1.71 -26.19 -7.11
CA ALA A 254 1.41 -26.75 -5.81
C ALA A 254 2.03 -28.14 -5.77
N VAL A 255 2.88 -28.41 -4.80
CA VAL A 255 3.46 -29.74 -4.57
C VAL A 255 2.27 -30.70 -4.54
N SER A 256 2.29 -31.71 -5.39
CA SER A 256 1.28 -32.75 -5.36
C SER A 256 1.42 -33.53 -4.05
N VAL A 257 0.74 -33.07 -3.02
CA VAL A 257 0.71 -33.73 -1.73
C VAL A 257 -0.29 -34.87 -1.86
N SER A 258 0.19 -36.07 -1.85
CA SER A 258 -0.62 -37.29 -1.96
C SER A 258 -1.47 -37.55 -0.71
N ASP A 259 -1.18 -36.90 0.42
CA ASP A 259 -1.87 -37.07 1.69
C ASP A 259 -2.02 -35.72 2.43
N TRP A 260 -3.05 -34.94 2.05
CA TRP A 260 -3.42 -33.74 2.80
C TRP A 260 -4.60 -34.07 3.75
N ASP A 261 -4.52 -33.53 4.97
CA ASP A 261 -5.53 -33.75 5.99
C ASP A 261 -6.75 -32.83 5.74
N ARG A 262 -7.87 -33.43 5.32
CA ARG A 262 -9.12 -32.70 5.03
C ARG A 262 -9.70 -32.00 6.26
N GLU A 263 -9.58 -32.61 7.43
CA GLU A 263 -10.13 -32.02 8.67
C GLU A 263 -9.29 -30.82 9.10
N ALA A 264 -7.96 -30.93 9.01
CA ALA A 264 -7.05 -29.81 9.26
C ALA A 264 -7.29 -28.65 8.28
N ALA A 265 -7.49 -28.94 6.99
CA ALA A 265 -7.81 -27.93 5.99
C ALA A 265 -9.16 -27.24 6.26
N ARG A 266 -10.17 -28.00 6.68
CA ARG A 266 -11.47 -27.46 7.07
C ARG A 266 -11.39 -26.51 8.27
N MET A 267 -10.63 -26.88 9.29
CA MET A 267 -10.39 -26.01 10.45
C MET A 267 -9.66 -24.73 10.02
N LEU A 268 -8.61 -24.85 9.22
CA LEU A 268 -7.84 -23.73 8.70
C LEU A 268 -8.71 -22.75 7.88
N PHE A 269 -9.56 -23.28 6.99
CA PHE A 269 -10.46 -22.45 6.18
C PHE A 269 -11.54 -21.74 7.01
N ASN A 270 -12.01 -22.36 8.09
CA ASN A 270 -12.97 -21.74 9.00
C ASN A 270 -12.35 -20.62 9.85
N GLU A 271 -11.07 -20.73 10.19
CA GLU A 271 -10.34 -19.66 10.87
C GLU A 271 -9.94 -18.52 9.92
N LEU A 272 -9.68 -18.85 8.66
CA LEU A 272 -9.26 -17.89 7.64
C LEU A 272 -10.42 -17.01 7.14
N GLU A 273 -11.60 -17.59 6.94
CA GLU A 273 -12.76 -16.91 6.35
C GLU A 273 -13.18 -15.63 7.09
N PRO A 274 -13.31 -15.59 8.42
CA PRO A 274 -13.64 -14.34 9.11
C PRO A 274 -12.54 -13.29 9.04
N LEU A 275 -11.28 -13.68 8.86
CA LEU A 275 -10.18 -12.75 8.68
C LEU A 275 -10.21 -12.10 7.30
N LEU A 276 -10.55 -12.86 6.26
CA LEU A 276 -10.73 -12.33 4.91
C LEU A 276 -11.97 -11.43 4.82
N MET A 277 -13.07 -11.80 5.51
CA MET A 277 -14.28 -10.96 5.60
C MET A 277 -14.03 -9.62 6.31
N GLY A 278 -13.07 -9.57 7.22
CA GLY A 278 -12.69 -8.37 7.97
C GLY A 278 -11.46 -7.64 7.39
N ASP A 279 -11.08 -7.93 6.15
CA ASP A 279 -9.91 -7.36 5.46
C ASP A 279 -8.64 -7.36 6.33
N SER A 280 -8.49 -8.44 7.12
CA SER A 280 -7.45 -8.51 8.14
C SER A 280 -6.12 -9.04 7.60
N ALA A 281 -5.07 -8.24 7.66
CA ALA A 281 -3.70 -8.66 7.37
C ALA A 281 -3.23 -9.88 8.23
N ALA A 282 -3.92 -10.17 9.35
CA ALA A 282 -3.66 -11.36 10.15
C ALA A 282 -3.92 -12.67 9.39
N SER A 283 -4.63 -12.64 8.26
CA SER A 283 -4.80 -13.77 7.35
C SER A 283 -3.47 -14.28 6.78
N GLN A 284 -2.46 -13.41 6.65
CA GLN A 284 -1.13 -13.75 6.10
C GLN A 284 -0.42 -14.88 6.85
N LYS A 285 -0.66 -15.04 8.14
CA LYS A 285 -0.06 -16.12 8.94
C LYS A 285 -0.45 -17.52 8.48
N TYR A 286 -1.53 -17.63 7.68
CA TYR A 286 -2.04 -18.91 7.17
C TYR A 286 -1.46 -19.31 5.81
N VAL A 287 -0.74 -18.41 5.13
CA VAL A 287 -0.21 -18.64 3.78
C VAL A 287 0.67 -19.91 3.71
N ASP A 288 1.57 -20.09 4.67
CA ASP A 288 2.45 -21.26 4.66
C ASP A 288 1.67 -22.57 4.89
N ALA A 289 0.66 -22.55 5.75
CA ALA A 289 -0.21 -23.71 5.98
C ALA A 289 -1.05 -24.06 4.74
N LEU A 290 -1.51 -23.05 3.99
CA LEU A 290 -2.24 -23.24 2.75
C LEU A 290 -1.41 -23.91 1.65
N ARG A 291 -0.10 -23.72 1.62
CA ARG A 291 0.80 -24.36 0.62
C ARG A 291 0.75 -25.89 0.65
N GLY A 292 0.35 -26.47 1.77
CA GLY A 292 0.16 -27.92 1.93
C GLY A 292 -1.17 -28.44 1.41
N ILE A 293 -2.11 -27.58 1.00
CA ILE A 293 -3.45 -27.96 0.54
C ILE A 293 -3.50 -27.85 -0.98
N PRO A 294 -4.08 -28.84 -1.71
CA PRO A 294 -4.18 -28.77 -3.16
C PRO A 294 -4.98 -27.56 -3.64
N GLU A 295 -4.58 -27.01 -4.78
CA GLU A 295 -5.29 -25.96 -5.51
C GLU A 295 -5.45 -24.60 -4.78
N THR A 296 -4.71 -24.38 -3.71
CA THR A 296 -4.72 -23.12 -2.96
C THR A 296 -3.92 -21.99 -3.63
N GLY A 297 -3.24 -22.24 -4.74
CA GLY A 297 -2.36 -21.27 -5.38
C GLY A 297 -3.00 -19.90 -5.66
N ALA A 298 -4.21 -19.87 -6.24
CA ALA A 298 -4.93 -18.62 -6.49
C ALA A 298 -5.31 -17.90 -5.18
N LEU A 299 -5.80 -18.64 -4.17
CA LEU A 299 -6.11 -18.11 -2.86
C LEU A 299 -4.86 -17.50 -2.20
N ILE A 300 -3.73 -18.22 -2.23
CA ILE A 300 -2.46 -17.75 -1.68
C ILE A 300 -2.02 -16.45 -2.38
N THR A 301 -2.04 -16.43 -3.71
CA THR A 301 -1.67 -15.23 -4.47
C THR A 301 -2.53 -14.03 -4.08
N GLN A 302 -3.85 -14.20 -4.04
CA GLN A 302 -4.77 -13.13 -3.66
C GLN A 302 -4.61 -12.67 -2.21
N MET A 303 -4.31 -13.60 -1.29
CA MET A 303 -3.96 -13.26 0.09
C MET A 303 -2.62 -12.53 0.17
N GLU A 304 -1.59 -13.00 -0.53
CA GLU A 304 -0.28 -12.36 -0.59
C GLU A 304 -0.33 -10.98 -1.25
N ASP A 305 -1.26 -10.78 -2.19
CA ASP A 305 -1.55 -9.49 -2.81
C ASP A 305 -2.60 -8.68 -2.00
N TYR A 306 -3.09 -9.22 -0.86
CA TYR A 306 -4.11 -8.65 0.04
C TYR A 306 -5.43 -8.29 -0.66
N GLU A 307 -5.72 -8.94 -1.75
CA GLU A 307 -7.01 -8.87 -2.43
C GLU A 307 -8.04 -9.68 -1.64
N PHE A 308 -8.44 -9.19 -0.47
CA PHE A 308 -9.24 -9.95 0.50
C PHE A 308 -10.59 -10.37 -0.06
N GLU A 309 -11.27 -9.53 -0.83
CA GLU A 309 -12.53 -9.88 -1.49
C GLU A 309 -12.33 -11.00 -2.51
N ALA A 310 -11.30 -10.91 -3.35
CA ALA A 310 -10.95 -11.94 -4.31
C ALA A 310 -10.48 -13.23 -3.61
N ALA A 311 -9.69 -13.11 -2.54
CA ALA A 311 -9.25 -14.24 -1.71
C ALA A 311 -10.45 -14.94 -1.05
N LEU A 312 -11.44 -14.21 -0.56
CA LEU A 312 -12.67 -14.77 0.01
C LEU A 312 -13.49 -15.52 -1.05
N ALA A 313 -13.60 -14.96 -2.26
CA ALA A 313 -14.25 -15.63 -3.39
C ALA A 313 -13.52 -16.92 -3.78
N ALA A 314 -12.18 -16.89 -3.83
CA ALA A 314 -11.36 -18.06 -4.10
C ALA A 314 -11.47 -19.12 -3.00
N LEU A 315 -11.48 -18.73 -1.73
CA LEU A 315 -11.69 -19.62 -0.59
C LEU A 315 -13.05 -20.33 -0.67
N THR A 316 -14.11 -19.57 -0.99
CA THR A 316 -15.47 -20.10 -1.16
C THR A 316 -15.54 -21.11 -2.31
N ALA A 317 -14.94 -20.80 -3.45
CA ALA A 317 -14.86 -21.71 -4.58
C ALA A 317 -14.07 -22.97 -4.25
N LEU A 318 -12.98 -22.85 -3.49
CA LEU A 318 -12.12 -23.94 -3.08
C LEU A 318 -12.80 -24.84 -2.06
N LYS A 319 -13.52 -24.30 -1.07
CA LYS A 319 -14.37 -25.07 -0.14
C LYS A 319 -15.36 -25.95 -0.91
N LYS A 320 -16.05 -25.37 -1.89
CA LYS A 320 -17.01 -26.12 -2.73
C LYS A 320 -16.33 -27.21 -3.55
N LYS A 321 -15.14 -26.95 -4.11
CA LYS A 321 -14.41 -27.90 -4.96
C LYS A 321 -13.81 -29.05 -4.18
N LEU A 322 -13.33 -28.79 -2.98
CA LEU A 322 -12.73 -29.80 -2.08
C LEU A 322 -13.77 -30.50 -1.19
N GLU A 323 -15.05 -30.13 -1.30
CA GLU A 323 -16.15 -30.65 -0.49
C GLU A 323 -15.91 -30.49 1.03
N LEU A 324 -15.47 -29.28 1.43
CA LEU A 324 -15.13 -28.92 2.82
C LEU A 324 -16.20 -28.05 3.49
#